data_e35b810e104a78778cb2bf9520f2e87b
#
_entry.id   e35b810e104a78778cb2bf9520f2e87b
#
_cell.length_a   1.000
_cell.length_b   1.000
_cell.length_c   1.000
_cell.angle_alpha   90.00
_cell.angle_beta   90.00
_cell.angle_gamma   90.00
#
_symmetry.space_group_name_H-M   'P 1'
#
loop_
_entity.id
_entity.type
_entity.pdbx_description
1 polymer ?
#
loop_
_entity_poly.entity_id
_entity_poly.type
_entity_poly.pdbx_seq_one_letter_code
_entity_poly.pdbx_strand_id
1 'polypeptide(L)'
;MKWIRFFGNFEGRIPRKTFWLANIVVFVFEVIVAAIAAASVEGFAGETAGDMTMHIVTFAFLYPQFVIALKRAHDLEMSSQVIYAWYIVLAVNSVLVRFAGWLWINLTQNIYSLVVLAFVFVFIFVVGIVSLALLIELGFRRGTRGSNRFGPDPLAKT
;
A
#
# COMPACT_ATOMS: atom_id res chain seq x y z
N MET A 1 22.48 3.06 -10.83
CA MET A 1 21.22 3.39 -10.11
C MET A 1 20.05 2.53 -10.61
N LYS A 2 20.05 1.22 -10.33
CA LYS A 2 18.98 0.29 -10.79
C LYS A 2 17.64 0.53 -10.09
N TRP A 3 17.66 0.96 -8.83
CA TRP A 3 16.44 1.18 -8.03
C TRP A 3 15.60 2.38 -8.49
N ILE A 4 16.23 3.49 -8.88
CA ILE A 4 15.50 4.67 -9.41
C ILE A 4 14.75 4.29 -10.68
N ARG A 5 15.37 3.50 -11.58
CA ARG A 5 14.70 2.99 -12.78
C ARG A 5 13.59 1.98 -12.43
N PHE A 6 13.77 1.20 -11.35
CA PHE A 6 12.76 0.24 -10.93
C PHE A 6 11.47 0.92 -10.47
N PHE A 7 11.55 1.97 -9.66
CA PHE A 7 10.39 2.71 -9.15
C PHE A 7 9.91 3.82 -10.09
N GLY A 8 10.76 4.35 -10.95
CA GLY A 8 10.39 5.38 -11.92
C GLY A 8 9.76 4.89 -13.22
N ASN A 9 9.73 3.58 -13.46
CA ASN A 9 9.11 2.98 -14.63
C ASN A 9 8.01 2.00 -14.21
N PHE A 10 6.82 2.14 -14.79
CA PHE A 10 5.67 1.27 -14.55
C PHE A 10 5.63 0.02 -15.44
N GLU A 11 6.52 -0.06 -16.41
CA GLU A 11 6.65 -1.19 -17.32
C GLU A 11 7.44 -2.35 -16.70
N GLY A 12 7.32 -3.52 -17.34
CA GLY A 12 8.04 -4.73 -16.97
C GLY A 12 7.27 -5.62 -16.01
N ARG A 13 7.91 -6.73 -15.67
CA ARG A 13 7.36 -7.84 -14.89
C ARG A 13 8.32 -8.21 -13.76
N ILE A 14 7.78 -8.67 -12.64
CA ILE A 14 8.60 -9.20 -11.53
C ILE A 14 8.10 -10.56 -11.07
N PRO A 15 9.01 -11.52 -10.78
CA PRO A 15 8.65 -12.82 -10.26
C PRO A 15 8.25 -12.75 -8.78
N ARG A 16 7.58 -13.78 -8.28
CA ARG A 16 7.13 -13.88 -6.87
C ARG A 16 8.22 -13.56 -5.84
N LYS A 17 9.43 -14.10 -6.02
CA LYS A 17 10.55 -13.85 -5.11
C LYS A 17 10.88 -12.36 -4.99
N THR A 18 10.96 -11.67 -6.12
CA THR A 18 11.23 -10.23 -6.15
C THR A 18 10.06 -9.43 -5.56
N PHE A 19 8.81 -9.85 -5.81
CA PHE A 19 7.63 -9.23 -5.21
C PHE A 19 7.69 -9.26 -3.68
N TRP A 20 7.91 -10.43 -3.09
CA TRP A 20 8.01 -10.56 -1.63
C TRP A 20 9.18 -9.79 -1.05
N LEU A 21 10.37 -9.96 -1.64
CA LEU A 21 11.57 -9.27 -1.17
C LEU A 21 11.43 -7.75 -1.24
N ALA A 22 10.91 -7.20 -2.34
CA ALA A 22 10.70 -5.77 -2.50
C ALA A 22 9.68 -5.23 -1.50
N ASN A 23 8.56 -5.94 -1.28
CA ASN A 23 7.56 -5.52 -0.29
C ASN A 23 8.13 -5.53 1.14
N ILE A 24 8.88 -6.58 1.52
CA ILE A 24 9.51 -6.65 2.85
C ILE A 24 10.49 -5.48 3.03
N VAL A 25 11.35 -5.22 2.04
CA VAL A 25 12.32 -4.12 2.10
C VAL A 25 11.61 -2.77 2.21
N VAL A 26 10.59 -2.53 1.37
CA VAL A 26 9.82 -1.27 1.40
C VAL A 26 9.11 -1.12 2.74
N PHE A 27 8.48 -2.17 3.26
CA PHE A 27 7.78 -2.15 4.55
C PHE A 27 8.73 -1.86 5.72
N VAL A 28 9.87 -2.54 5.80
CA VAL A 28 10.87 -2.28 6.85
C VAL A 28 11.37 -0.84 6.77
N PHE A 29 11.66 -0.36 5.56
CA PHE A 29 12.12 1.02 5.35
C PHE A 29 11.04 2.04 5.71
N GLU A 30 9.77 1.79 5.36
CA GLU A 30 8.62 2.60 5.75
C GLU A 30 8.51 2.74 7.26
N VAL A 31 8.53 1.61 8.00
CA VAL A 31 8.43 1.61 9.47
C VAL A 31 9.56 2.42 10.10
N ILE A 32 10.79 2.23 9.63
CA ILE A 32 11.95 2.96 10.16
C ILE A 32 11.83 4.47 9.88
N VAL A 33 11.50 4.84 8.63
CA VAL A 33 11.39 6.26 8.25
C VAL A 33 10.22 6.93 8.97
N ALA A 34 9.07 6.25 9.07
CA ALA A 34 7.90 6.77 9.76
C ALA A 34 8.19 7.00 11.26
N ALA A 35 8.82 6.03 11.92
CA ALA A 35 9.15 6.14 13.35
C ALA A 35 10.16 7.27 13.63
N ILE A 36 11.23 7.37 12.82
CA ILE A 36 12.25 8.43 12.99
C ILE A 36 11.63 9.81 12.70
N ALA A 37 10.87 9.95 11.63
CA ALA A 37 10.25 11.22 11.25
C ALA A 37 9.22 11.67 12.29
N ALA A 38 8.36 10.75 12.75
CA ALA A 38 7.36 11.04 13.77
C ALA A 38 8.02 11.47 15.09
N ALA A 39 8.98 10.70 15.62
CA ALA A 39 9.68 11.03 16.86
C ALA A 39 10.44 12.35 16.78
N SER A 40 11.04 12.66 15.62
CA SER A 40 11.73 13.93 15.39
C SER A 40 10.77 15.12 15.46
N VAL A 41 9.60 15.00 14.84
CA VAL A 41 8.58 16.08 14.83
C VAL A 41 7.89 16.20 16.18
N GLU A 42 7.57 15.08 16.83
CA GLU A 42 6.96 15.05 18.17
C GLU A 42 7.81 15.80 19.20
N GLY A 43 9.14 15.65 19.14
CA GLY A 43 10.06 16.29 20.08
C GLY A 43 10.05 17.83 20.08
N PHE A 44 9.63 18.48 18.99
CA PHE A 44 9.56 19.95 18.92
C PHE A 44 8.15 20.51 18.63
N ALA A 45 7.23 19.71 18.07
CA ALA A 45 5.88 20.15 17.67
C ALA A 45 4.74 19.41 18.39
N GLY A 46 5.08 18.44 19.24
CA GLY A 46 4.14 17.68 20.06
C GLY A 46 3.57 16.44 19.37
N GLU A 47 2.90 15.59 20.15
CA GLU A 47 2.40 14.26 19.78
C GLU A 47 1.50 14.29 18.53
N THR A 48 0.56 15.24 18.45
CA THR A 48 -0.34 15.36 17.29
C THR A 48 0.42 15.58 15.98
N ALA A 49 1.51 16.35 16.01
CA ALA A 49 2.33 16.60 14.83
C ALA A 49 3.17 15.36 14.46
N GLY A 50 3.64 14.61 15.45
CA GLY A 50 4.30 13.31 15.27
C GLY A 50 3.37 12.31 14.58
N ASP A 51 2.15 12.16 15.08
CA ASP A 51 1.12 11.30 14.49
C ASP A 51 0.80 11.68 13.04
N MET A 52 0.62 12.98 12.76
CA MET A 52 0.38 13.44 11.38
C MET A 52 1.56 13.09 10.47
N THR A 53 2.79 13.27 10.95
CA THR A 53 4.00 12.94 10.20
C THR A 53 4.06 11.45 9.87
N MET A 54 3.75 10.59 10.82
CA MET A 54 3.68 9.15 10.60
C MET A 54 2.69 8.80 9.47
N HIS A 55 1.49 9.40 9.49
CA HIS A 55 0.48 9.16 8.45
C HIS A 55 0.91 9.68 7.08
N ILE A 56 1.57 10.84 7.00
CA ILE A 56 2.08 11.40 5.73
C ILE A 56 3.14 10.47 5.14
N VAL A 57 4.07 9.97 5.96
CA VAL A 57 5.10 9.02 5.51
C VAL A 57 4.45 7.74 5.00
N THR A 58 3.56 7.13 5.78
CA THR A 58 2.85 5.90 5.36
C THR A 58 2.08 6.11 4.06
N PHE A 59 1.41 7.25 3.90
CA PHE A 59 0.72 7.59 2.64
C PHE A 59 1.70 7.68 1.46
N ALA A 60 2.86 8.31 1.64
CA ALA A 60 3.88 8.41 0.59
C ALA A 60 4.43 7.02 0.17
N PHE A 61 4.50 6.07 1.10
CA PHE A 61 4.94 4.71 0.82
C PHE A 61 3.93 3.87 0.04
N LEU A 62 2.68 4.31 -0.14
CA LEU A 62 1.75 3.68 -1.08
C LEU A 62 2.32 3.68 -2.52
N TYR A 63 3.12 4.68 -2.89
CA TYR A 63 3.71 4.76 -4.23
C TYR A 63 4.66 3.60 -4.55
N PRO A 64 5.73 3.32 -3.79
CA PRO A 64 6.59 2.19 -4.07
C PRO A 64 5.87 0.83 -3.99
N GLN A 65 4.93 0.65 -3.06
CA GLN A 65 4.10 -0.54 -2.97
C GLN A 65 3.22 -0.72 -4.22
N PHE A 66 2.62 0.36 -4.72
CA PHE A 66 1.87 0.38 -5.96
C PHE A 66 2.71 -0.10 -7.16
N VAL A 67 3.94 0.43 -7.33
CA VAL A 67 4.81 0.03 -8.43
C VAL A 67 5.16 -1.46 -8.38
N ILE A 68 5.43 -1.98 -7.19
CA ILE A 68 5.72 -3.41 -6.98
C ILE A 68 4.49 -4.26 -7.36
N ALA A 69 3.31 -3.88 -6.87
CA ALA A 69 2.06 -4.58 -7.15
C ALA A 69 1.70 -4.55 -8.65
N LEU A 70 1.88 -3.40 -9.30
CA LEU A 70 1.63 -3.23 -10.73
C LEU A 70 2.51 -4.14 -11.58
N LYS A 71 3.82 -4.15 -11.35
CA LYS A 71 4.75 -5.04 -12.08
C LYS A 71 4.46 -6.52 -11.82
N ARG A 72 3.98 -6.83 -10.63
CA ARG A 72 3.57 -8.20 -10.32
C ARG A 72 2.26 -8.58 -11.00
N ALA A 73 1.29 -7.66 -11.08
CA ALA A 73 0.06 -7.84 -11.85
C ALA A 73 0.36 -8.06 -13.34
N HIS A 74 1.34 -7.35 -13.90
CA HIS A 74 1.83 -7.55 -15.27
C HIS A 74 2.39 -8.97 -15.47
N ASP A 75 3.06 -9.53 -14.48
CA ASP A 75 3.56 -10.90 -14.54
C ASP A 75 2.43 -11.95 -14.52
N LEU A 76 1.28 -11.61 -13.97
CA LEU A 76 0.06 -12.41 -13.93
C LEU A 76 -0.89 -12.16 -15.11
N GLU A 77 -0.54 -11.26 -16.04
CA GLU A 77 -1.41 -10.75 -17.11
C GLU A 77 -2.72 -10.10 -16.61
N MET A 78 -2.73 -9.65 -15.37
CA MET A 78 -3.87 -8.92 -14.82
C MET A 78 -3.99 -7.53 -15.47
N SER A 79 -5.21 -6.98 -15.48
CA SER A 79 -5.43 -5.60 -15.91
C SER A 79 -4.80 -4.63 -14.91
N SER A 80 -3.99 -3.70 -15.41
CA SER A 80 -3.41 -2.62 -14.62
C SER A 80 -4.47 -1.76 -13.93
N GLN A 81 -5.67 -1.64 -14.54
CA GLN A 81 -6.79 -0.88 -13.99
C GLN A 81 -7.24 -1.39 -12.62
N VAL A 82 -7.16 -2.70 -12.37
CA VAL A 82 -7.48 -3.29 -11.06
C VAL A 82 -6.53 -2.75 -9.99
N ILE A 83 -5.24 -2.67 -10.30
CA ILE A 83 -4.23 -2.16 -9.36
C ILE A 83 -4.40 -0.64 -9.15
N TYR A 84 -4.62 0.14 -10.22
CA TYR A 84 -4.91 1.57 -10.10
C TYR A 84 -6.14 1.83 -9.21
N ALA A 85 -7.27 1.17 -9.50
CA ALA A 85 -8.49 1.33 -8.72
C ALA A 85 -8.25 0.93 -7.25
N TRP A 86 -7.55 -0.17 -7.01
CA TRP A 86 -7.27 -0.65 -5.66
C TRP A 86 -6.41 0.34 -4.87
N TYR A 87 -5.36 0.89 -5.45
CA TYR A 87 -4.52 1.88 -4.75
C TYR A 87 -5.23 3.22 -4.51
N ILE A 88 -6.19 3.61 -5.35
CA ILE A 88 -7.10 4.72 -5.06
C ILE A 88 -7.95 4.39 -3.81
N VAL A 89 -8.51 3.18 -3.72
CA VAL A 89 -9.27 2.74 -2.54
C VAL A 89 -8.38 2.75 -1.28
N LEU A 90 -7.12 2.27 -1.37
CA LEU A 90 -6.18 2.31 -0.25
C LEU A 90 -5.84 3.74 0.18
N ALA A 91 -5.67 4.65 -0.76
CA ALA A 91 -5.44 6.07 -0.46
C ALA A 91 -6.65 6.68 0.27
N VAL A 92 -7.86 6.43 -0.20
CA VAL A 92 -9.10 6.86 0.50
C VAL A 92 -9.20 6.20 1.87
N ASN A 93 -8.92 4.90 1.96
CA ASN A 93 -8.96 4.18 3.24
C ASN A 93 -7.98 4.77 4.27
N SER A 94 -6.77 5.18 3.87
CA SER A 94 -5.80 5.80 4.79
C SER A 94 -6.31 7.12 5.38
N VAL A 95 -7.04 7.91 4.59
CA VAL A 95 -7.70 9.14 5.06
C VAL A 95 -8.88 8.80 6.00
N LEU A 96 -9.70 7.79 5.65
CA LEU A 96 -10.84 7.38 6.47
C LEU A 96 -10.43 6.81 7.82
N VAL A 97 -9.34 6.06 7.90
CA VAL A 97 -8.79 5.56 9.17
C VAL A 97 -8.45 6.74 10.11
N ARG A 98 -7.83 7.78 9.57
CA ARG A 98 -7.51 8.98 10.33
C ARG A 98 -8.76 9.72 10.79
N PHE A 99 -9.73 9.87 9.90
CA PHE A 99 -11.01 10.49 10.21
C PHE A 99 -11.79 9.70 11.26
N ALA A 100 -11.79 8.37 11.20
CA ALA A 100 -12.41 7.52 12.21
C ALA A 100 -11.77 7.69 13.58
N GLY A 101 -10.43 7.80 13.67
CA GLY A 101 -9.72 8.08 14.90
C GLY A 101 -10.14 9.44 15.50
N TRP A 102 -10.22 10.48 14.68
CA TRP A 102 -10.68 11.79 15.10
C TRP A 102 -12.14 11.77 15.59
N LEU A 103 -13.06 11.09 14.87
CA LEU A 103 -14.46 10.90 15.26
C LEU A 103 -14.56 10.17 16.61
N TRP A 104 -13.77 9.11 16.77
CA TRP A 104 -13.75 8.35 18.03
C TRP A 104 -13.44 9.24 19.22
N ILE A 105 -12.41 10.06 19.13
CA ILE A 105 -11.96 10.93 20.23
C ILE A 105 -12.95 12.06 20.50
N ASN A 106 -13.56 12.66 19.46
CA ASN A 106 -14.29 13.91 19.58
C ASN A 106 -15.82 13.76 19.65
N LEU A 107 -16.39 12.66 19.14
CA LEU A 107 -17.83 12.57 18.91
C LEU A 107 -18.50 11.30 19.47
N THR A 108 -17.83 10.51 20.30
CA THR A 108 -18.38 9.23 20.83
C THR A 108 -19.65 9.40 21.69
N GLN A 109 -19.99 10.62 22.06
CA GLN A 109 -21.17 10.95 22.89
C GLN A 109 -22.49 11.05 22.09
N ASN A 110 -22.45 10.93 20.76
CA ASN A 110 -23.63 11.08 19.91
C ASN A 110 -23.90 9.80 19.10
N ILE A 111 -25.16 9.36 19.10
CA ILE A 111 -25.59 8.15 18.37
C ILE A 111 -25.25 8.23 16.86
N TYR A 112 -25.34 9.41 16.24
CA TYR A 112 -25.02 9.58 14.83
C TYR A 112 -23.54 9.33 14.53
N SER A 113 -22.64 9.76 15.41
CA SER A 113 -21.20 9.48 15.26
C SER A 113 -20.87 8.00 15.42
N LEU A 114 -21.58 7.29 16.30
CA LEU A 114 -21.43 5.84 16.44
C LEU A 114 -21.88 5.10 15.18
N VAL A 115 -22.96 5.54 14.53
CA VAL A 115 -23.42 4.97 13.26
C VAL A 115 -22.39 5.21 12.15
N VAL A 116 -21.87 6.43 12.03
CA VAL A 116 -20.82 6.76 11.04
C VAL A 116 -19.56 5.91 11.28
N LEU A 117 -19.13 5.81 12.53
CA LEU A 117 -17.98 4.96 12.91
C LEU A 117 -18.21 3.50 12.52
N ALA A 118 -19.40 2.94 12.75
CA ALA A 118 -19.72 1.57 12.36
C ALA A 118 -19.56 1.35 10.84
N PHE A 119 -20.06 2.27 10.01
CA PHE A 119 -19.87 2.22 8.56
C PHE A 119 -18.40 2.31 8.15
N VAL A 120 -17.63 3.19 8.77
CA VAL A 120 -16.19 3.33 8.49
C VAL A 120 -15.45 2.07 8.88
N PHE A 121 -15.74 1.46 10.03
CA PHE A 121 -15.12 0.19 10.44
C PHE A 121 -15.47 -0.96 9.50
N VAL A 122 -16.74 -1.08 9.06
CA VAL A 122 -17.13 -2.08 8.05
C VAL A 122 -16.38 -1.87 6.74
N PHE A 123 -16.24 -0.62 6.28
CA PHE A 123 -15.48 -0.30 5.08
C PHE A 123 -14.00 -0.70 5.22
N ILE A 124 -13.34 -0.33 6.32
CA ILE A 124 -11.95 -0.70 6.61
C ILE A 124 -11.78 -2.22 6.63
N PHE A 125 -12.71 -2.93 7.25
CA PHE A 125 -12.70 -4.39 7.32
C PHE A 125 -12.81 -5.04 5.93
N VAL A 126 -13.72 -4.56 5.09
CA VAL A 126 -13.87 -5.03 3.71
C VAL A 126 -12.61 -4.75 2.89
N VAL A 127 -12.05 -3.54 3.01
CA VAL A 127 -10.77 -3.19 2.36
C VAL A 127 -9.65 -4.12 2.82
N GLY A 128 -9.59 -4.46 4.11
CA GLY A 128 -8.62 -5.43 4.66
C GLY A 128 -8.75 -6.82 4.04
N ILE A 129 -9.97 -7.35 3.93
CA ILE A 129 -10.22 -8.66 3.29
C ILE A 129 -9.80 -8.66 1.83
N VAL A 130 -10.18 -7.64 1.06
CA VAL A 130 -9.83 -7.55 -0.37
C VAL A 130 -8.32 -7.34 -0.55
N SER A 131 -7.66 -6.56 0.32
CA SER A 131 -6.19 -6.42 0.34
C SER A 131 -5.50 -7.76 0.56
N LEU A 132 -6.00 -8.55 1.52
CA LEU A 132 -5.45 -9.88 1.79
C LEU A 132 -5.65 -10.81 0.59
N ALA A 133 -6.82 -10.80 -0.03
CA ALA A 133 -7.09 -11.60 -1.23
C ALA A 133 -6.16 -11.21 -2.39
N LEU A 134 -5.97 -9.92 -2.64
CA LEU A 134 -5.02 -9.43 -3.66
C LEU A 134 -3.56 -9.77 -3.30
N LEU A 135 -3.18 -9.68 -2.04
CA LEU A 135 -1.85 -10.08 -1.59
C LEU A 135 -1.59 -11.57 -1.84
N ILE A 136 -2.58 -12.43 -1.56
CA ILE A 136 -2.50 -13.86 -1.85
C ILE A 136 -2.38 -14.09 -3.36
N GLU A 137 -3.23 -13.47 -4.17
CA GLU A 137 -3.21 -13.59 -5.62
C GLU A 137 -1.86 -13.15 -6.20
N LEU A 138 -1.39 -11.97 -5.85
CA LEU A 138 -0.11 -11.44 -6.33
C LEU A 138 1.10 -12.20 -5.77
N GLY A 139 1.05 -12.62 -4.51
CA GLY A 139 2.18 -13.25 -3.83
C GLY A 139 2.39 -14.73 -4.17
N PHE A 140 1.31 -15.50 -4.34
CA PHE A 140 1.40 -16.96 -4.45
C PHE A 140 1.09 -17.50 -5.84
N ARG A 141 0.22 -16.84 -6.63
CA ARG A 141 -0.09 -17.30 -7.98
C ARG A 141 1.18 -17.30 -8.85
N ARG A 142 1.32 -18.31 -9.72
CA ARG A 142 2.44 -18.40 -10.65
C ARG A 142 2.25 -17.40 -11.78
N GLY A 143 3.32 -16.66 -12.14
CA GLY A 143 3.35 -15.79 -13.30
C GLY A 143 3.21 -16.55 -14.63
N THR A 144 2.84 -15.84 -15.69
CA THR A 144 2.72 -16.39 -17.05
C THR A 144 4.10 -16.82 -17.57
N ARG A 145 4.12 -18.00 -18.20
CA ARG A 145 5.35 -18.53 -18.83
C ARG A 145 5.56 -17.85 -20.18
N GLY A 146 6.82 -17.58 -20.50
CA GLY A 146 7.18 -16.92 -21.75
C GLY A 146 6.93 -15.41 -21.75
N SER A 147 7.13 -14.77 -22.90
CA SER A 147 6.84 -13.34 -23.07
C SER A 147 5.33 -13.10 -23.11
N ASN A 148 4.89 -11.99 -22.52
CA ASN A 148 3.52 -11.52 -22.58
C ASN A 148 3.47 -10.05 -23.03
N ARG A 149 2.28 -9.45 -23.08
CA ARG A 149 2.08 -8.04 -23.51
C ARG A 149 2.87 -7.00 -22.70
N PHE A 150 3.36 -7.36 -21.50
CA PHE A 150 4.11 -6.47 -20.60
C PHE A 150 5.64 -6.70 -20.63
N GLY A 151 6.10 -7.68 -21.39
CA GLY A 151 7.54 -7.92 -21.56
C GLY A 151 7.96 -9.39 -21.51
N PRO A 152 9.29 -9.63 -21.56
CA PRO A 152 9.86 -10.97 -21.53
C PRO A 152 9.63 -11.64 -20.17
N ASP A 153 9.72 -12.98 -20.16
CA ASP A 153 9.63 -13.77 -18.93
C ASP A 153 10.81 -13.44 -18.00
N PRO A 154 10.55 -12.93 -16.77
CA PRO A 154 11.61 -12.59 -15.84
C PRO A 154 12.39 -13.80 -15.31
N LEU A 155 11.94 -15.03 -15.59
CA LEU A 155 12.57 -16.29 -15.22
C LEU A 155 13.17 -17.03 -16.43
N ALA A 156 13.06 -16.48 -17.65
CA ALA A 156 13.78 -17.04 -18.80
C ALA A 156 15.29 -17.03 -18.53
N LYS A 157 15.93 -18.18 -18.71
CA LYS A 157 17.39 -18.24 -18.65
C LYS A 157 17.92 -17.51 -19.87
N THR A 158 18.66 -16.42 -19.65
CA THR A 158 19.53 -15.78 -20.62
C THR A 158 20.75 -16.65 -20.88
#